data_6c00291965ca7d26452023d28847e138
#
_entry.id   6c00291965ca7d26452023d28847e138
#
_cell.length_a   1.000
_cell.length_b   1.000
_cell.length_c   1.000
_cell.angle_alpha   90.00
_cell.angle_beta   90.00
_cell.angle_gamma   90.00
#
_symmetry.space_group_name_H-M   'P 1'
#
loop_
_entity.id
_entity.type
_entity.pdbx_description
1 polymer ?
#
loop_
_entity_poly.entity_id
_entity_poly.type
_entity_poly.pdbx_seq_one_letter_code
_entity_poly.pdbx_strand_id
1 'polypeptide(L)'
;MIAQSPPKQGASGAPGVYACGIHMFAETPMRTQVAIIGAGPSGLLLGQLLHKAGIDNIILERQSGEYVLGRIRAGVLEQISMDLLKAAGADQRAVAEGLPHDGIELLFKGQRHRIDLHGLSGGKRVTVYGQTEVTRDLMEARAAAGLTTIYEAKDVALHGFDGASPSVTYVKDGQTHTLQCDFIAGCDGYHGVSRKSVPESAVTEYEKVYPFGWLGILADVPPVSHELIYANTERGFALCSQRSATRSRYYVQCSLDEKAEDWSDEAFWNELRLRLDPEAAENLITGPSLEKSIAPLRSFVAEPMRFGRLFLAGDAAHIVPPTGAKGLNLAASDVGYLWSALREYYGERSNAGIDHYSEKCLRRVWKAERFSWWFTSLMHKFPETGAFGQKIQEAELDYLVRSQAASTSLAENYVGLPADW
;
A
#
# COMPACT_ATOMS: atom_id res chain seq x y z
N MET A 1 104.69 19.60 -3.28
CA MET A 1 104.99 18.17 -3.48
C MET A 1 103.62 17.47 -3.46
N ILE A 2 103.36 16.82 -4.46
CA ILE A 2 102.14 16.31 -4.99
C ILE A 2 101.71 15.05 -4.21
N ALA A 3 100.45 14.97 -3.76
CA ALA A 3 99.84 13.74 -3.27
C ALA A 3 98.64 13.37 -4.10
N GLN A 4 98.65 12.19 -4.72
CA GLN A 4 97.68 11.60 -5.59
C GLN A 4 96.57 10.93 -4.76
N SER A 5 95.37 11.11 -5.19
CA SER A 5 94.14 10.41 -4.66
C SER A 5 93.91 9.14 -5.46
N PRO A 6 93.37 8.04 -4.83
CA PRO A 6 92.96 6.81 -5.55
C PRO A 6 91.52 6.85 -6.03
N PRO A 7 91.08 5.93 -6.96
CA PRO A 7 89.85 5.99 -7.70
C PRO A 7 88.68 5.46 -6.91
N LYS A 8 87.50 6.02 -7.19
CA LYS A 8 86.19 5.60 -6.66
C LYS A 8 85.61 4.40 -7.47
N GLN A 9 85.25 3.33 -6.77
CA GLN A 9 84.43 2.21 -7.29
C GLN A 9 82.95 2.61 -7.38
N GLY A 10 82.31 2.24 -8.51
CA GLY A 10 80.92 2.46 -8.78
C GLY A 10 80.04 1.50 -7.98
N ALA A 11 78.94 2.03 -7.43
CA ALA A 11 77.86 1.24 -6.88
C ALA A 11 76.65 1.28 -7.85
N SER A 12 76.22 0.08 -8.32
CA SER A 12 75.05 -0.15 -9.11
C SER A 12 73.76 0.05 -8.27
N GLY A 13 73.00 1.09 -8.57
CA GLY A 13 71.71 1.30 -7.94
C GLY A 13 70.63 0.48 -8.71
N ALA A 14 69.94 -0.38 -7.99
CA ALA A 14 68.71 -1.02 -8.46
C ALA A 14 67.56 -0.01 -8.54
N PRO A 15 66.63 -0.11 -9.50
CA PRO A 15 65.49 0.81 -9.60
C PRO A 15 64.46 0.57 -8.49
N GLY A 16 64.24 1.59 -7.68
CA GLY A 16 63.18 1.59 -6.67
C GLY A 16 61.78 1.51 -7.32
N VAL A 17 61.06 0.46 -6.98
CA VAL A 17 59.63 0.33 -7.31
C VAL A 17 58.87 1.31 -6.44
N TYR A 18 58.39 2.40 -7.01
CA TYR A 18 57.41 3.27 -6.37
C TYR A 18 56.09 2.52 -6.33
N ALA A 19 55.71 1.99 -5.15
CA ALA A 19 54.36 1.52 -4.91
C ALA A 19 53.43 2.73 -4.93
N CYS A 20 52.68 2.84 -6.01
CA CYS A 20 51.56 3.79 -6.10
C CYS A 20 50.50 3.31 -5.10
N GLY A 21 50.47 3.89 -3.91
CA GLY A 21 49.42 3.69 -2.95
C GLY A 21 48.11 4.24 -3.53
N ILE A 22 47.24 3.35 -3.98
CA ILE A 22 45.84 3.70 -4.26
C ILE A 22 45.25 4.03 -2.91
N HIS A 23 45.18 5.31 -2.56
CA HIS A 23 44.31 5.78 -1.51
C HIS A 23 42.88 5.57 -2.00
N MET A 24 42.29 4.43 -1.68
CA MET A 24 40.84 4.29 -1.66
C MET A 24 40.31 5.32 -0.64
N PHE A 25 39.86 6.45 -1.12
CA PHE A 25 39.00 7.32 -0.32
C PHE A 25 37.82 6.46 0.08
N ALA A 26 37.76 6.02 1.33
CA ALA A 26 36.55 5.44 1.89
C ALA A 26 35.49 6.53 1.78
N GLU A 27 34.52 6.34 0.89
CA GLU A 27 33.34 7.21 0.83
C GLU A 27 32.73 7.22 2.23
N THR A 28 32.49 8.42 2.76
CA THR A 28 31.81 8.55 4.05
C THR A 28 30.45 7.85 3.90
N PRO A 29 30.16 6.84 4.72
CA PRO A 29 28.92 6.08 4.55
C PRO A 29 27.72 7.04 4.64
N MET A 30 26.81 6.93 3.67
CA MET A 30 25.58 7.71 3.65
C MET A 30 24.80 7.40 4.94
N ARG A 31 24.26 8.43 5.60
CA ARG A 31 23.52 8.28 6.85
C ARG A 31 22.20 9.03 6.81
N THR A 32 21.18 8.47 7.45
CA THR A 32 19.87 9.10 7.67
C THR A 32 19.33 8.68 9.05
N GLN A 33 18.29 9.34 9.55
CA GLN A 33 17.59 8.89 10.76
C GLN A 33 16.70 7.68 10.45
N VAL A 34 15.94 7.72 9.34
CA VAL A 34 15.04 6.62 8.94
C VAL A 34 15.33 6.20 7.51
N ALA A 35 15.74 4.94 7.32
CA ALA A 35 15.80 4.30 6.02
C ALA A 35 14.43 3.68 5.69
N ILE A 36 13.80 4.11 4.60
CA ILE A 36 12.50 3.62 4.17
C ILE A 36 12.71 2.70 2.98
N ILE A 37 12.19 1.48 3.05
CA ILE A 37 12.30 0.49 1.98
C ILE A 37 10.96 0.43 1.23
N GLY A 38 10.97 0.86 -0.02
CA GLY A 38 9.82 0.94 -0.91
C GLY A 38 9.28 2.36 -1.09
N ALA A 39 9.11 2.79 -2.36
CA ALA A 39 8.50 4.05 -2.76
C ALA A 39 7.03 3.89 -3.18
N GLY A 40 6.33 2.91 -2.61
CA GLY A 40 4.87 2.84 -2.69
C GLY A 40 4.20 3.95 -1.85
N PRO A 41 2.85 4.04 -1.86
CA PRO A 41 2.12 5.08 -1.12
C PRO A 41 2.52 5.18 0.35
N SER A 42 2.73 4.03 1.02
CA SER A 42 3.13 3.99 2.45
C SER A 42 4.49 4.65 2.69
N GLY A 43 5.51 4.24 1.91
CA GLY A 43 6.86 4.77 2.09
C GLY A 43 6.97 6.25 1.70
N LEU A 44 6.29 6.66 0.64
CA LEU A 44 6.24 8.07 0.21
C LEU A 44 5.52 8.93 1.25
N LEU A 45 4.36 8.48 1.76
CA LEU A 45 3.61 9.18 2.80
C LEU A 45 4.43 9.31 4.10
N LEU A 46 5.03 8.21 4.56
CA LEU A 46 5.90 8.23 5.73
C LEU A 46 7.06 9.21 5.54
N GLY A 47 7.77 9.13 4.41
CA GLY A 47 8.90 10.00 4.12
C GLY A 47 8.54 11.47 4.11
N GLN A 48 7.36 11.82 3.57
CA GLN A 48 6.89 13.20 3.54
C GLN A 48 6.45 13.70 4.93
N LEU A 49 5.77 12.86 5.71
CA LEU A 49 5.39 13.18 7.09
C LEU A 49 6.61 13.34 8.01
N LEU A 50 7.62 12.48 7.88
CA LEU A 50 8.89 12.60 8.62
C LEU A 50 9.61 13.90 8.27
N HIS A 51 9.68 14.26 6.97
CA HIS A 51 10.25 15.53 6.54
C HIS A 51 9.54 16.73 7.19
N LYS A 52 8.20 16.75 7.19
CA LYS A 52 7.41 17.79 7.85
C LYS A 52 7.68 17.87 9.36
N ALA A 53 8.11 16.79 9.96
CA ALA A 53 8.50 16.73 11.39
C ALA A 53 10.01 17.02 11.63
N GLY A 54 10.79 17.34 10.58
CA GLY A 54 12.23 17.59 10.69
C GLY A 54 13.06 16.34 10.95
N ILE A 55 12.56 15.16 10.56
CA ILE A 55 13.23 13.87 10.71
C ILE A 55 13.79 13.44 9.35
N ASP A 56 15.12 13.28 9.28
CA ASP A 56 15.82 12.90 8.06
C ASP A 56 15.45 11.50 7.60
N ASN A 57 15.17 11.35 6.31
CA ASN A 57 14.82 10.06 5.73
C ASN A 57 15.28 9.92 4.28
N ILE A 58 15.63 8.69 3.92
CA ILE A 58 15.96 8.29 2.55
C ILE A 58 15.08 7.11 2.19
N ILE A 59 14.49 7.15 0.99
CA ILE A 59 13.70 6.05 0.44
C ILE A 59 14.57 5.27 -0.56
N LEU A 60 14.58 3.94 -0.42
CA LEU A 60 15.16 3.00 -1.37
C LEU A 60 14.04 2.27 -2.11
N GLU A 61 14.03 2.36 -3.44
CA GLU A 61 13.03 1.67 -4.29
C GLU A 61 13.75 0.82 -5.35
N ARG A 62 13.36 -0.44 -5.46
CA ARG A 62 13.98 -1.39 -6.41
C ARG A 62 13.63 -1.12 -7.88
N GLN A 63 12.51 -0.46 -8.13
CA GLN A 63 12.00 -0.15 -9.46
C GLN A 63 12.29 1.31 -9.86
N SER A 64 12.05 1.64 -11.12
CA SER A 64 12.08 3.03 -11.58
C SER A 64 10.87 3.82 -11.04
N GLY A 65 10.99 5.15 -10.98
CA GLY A 65 9.88 6.02 -10.61
C GLY A 65 8.68 5.90 -11.56
N GLU A 66 8.94 5.71 -12.85
CA GLU A 66 7.88 5.48 -13.86
C GLU A 66 7.12 4.19 -13.59
N TYR A 67 7.83 3.12 -13.25
CA TYR A 67 7.18 1.85 -12.89
C TYR A 67 6.29 1.99 -11.66
N VAL A 68 6.78 2.67 -10.61
CA VAL A 68 6.01 2.91 -9.38
C VAL A 68 4.72 3.68 -9.69
N LEU A 69 4.83 4.72 -10.50
CA LEU A 69 3.70 5.56 -10.90
C LEU A 69 2.73 4.81 -11.85
N GLY A 70 3.24 3.91 -12.69
CA GLY A 70 2.43 3.14 -13.65
C GLY A 70 1.56 2.04 -13.01
N ARG A 71 1.71 1.76 -11.71
CA ARG A 71 0.92 0.73 -11.04
C ARG A 71 -0.48 1.20 -10.72
N ILE A 72 -1.45 0.69 -11.46
CA ILE A 72 -2.87 0.99 -11.24
C ILE A 72 -3.41 0.16 -10.09
N ARG A 73 -3.99 0.82 -9.09
CA ARG A 73 -4.64 0.23 -7.90
C ARG A 73 -5.95 0.94 -7.61
N ALA A 74 -6.76 0.36 -6.70
CA ALA A 74 -7.95 1.01 -6.19
C ALA A 74 -7.59 2.32 -5.46
N GLY A 75 -8.55 3.21 -5.31
CA GLY A 75 -8.38 4.46 -4.59
C GLY A 75 -9.72 4.88 -3.99
N VAL A 76 -10.01 4.37 -2.78
CA VAL A 76 -11.11 4.87 -1.93
C VAL A 76 -10.45 5.27 -0.62
N LEU A 77 -10.40 6.56 -0.36
CA LEU A 77 -9.72 7.13 0.81
C LEU A 77 -10.72 7.35 1.94
N GLU A 78 -10.39 6.85 3.11
CA GLU A 78 -11.04 7.20 4.36
C GLU A 78 -10.60 8.59 4.83
N GLN A 79 -11.33 9.19 5.75
CA GLN A 79 -10.98 10.50 6.32
C GLN A 79 -9.56 10.54 6.89
N ILE A 80 -9.15 9.47 7.57
CA ILE A 80 -7.80 9.34 8.13
C ILE A 80 -6.69 9.47 7.08
N SER A 81 -6.88 8.90 5.89
CA SER A 81 -5.93 9.00 4.79
C SER A 81 -5.88 10.41 4.22
N MET A 82 -7.04 11.08 4.09
CA MET A 82 -7.11 12.49 3.68
C MET A 82 -6.42 13.40 4.70
N ASP A 83 -6.61 13.17 5.99
CA ASP A 83 -5.97 13.97 7.06
C ASP A 83 -4.44 13.79 7.05
N LEU A 84 -3.94 12.57 6.80
CA LEU A 84 -2.50 12.32 6.67
C LEU A 84 -1.90 12.92 5.40
N LEU A 85 -2.61 12.89 4.26
CA LEU A 85 -2.19 13.60 3.04
C LEU A 85 -2.11 15.10 3.27
N LYS A 86 -3.09 15.66 4.00
CA LYS A 86 -3.08 17.08 4.40
C LYS A 86 -1.87 17.40 5.29
N ALA A 87 -1.60 16.56 6.31
CA ALA A 87 -0.43 16.73 7.17
C ALA A 87 0.89 16.62 6.40
N ALA A 88 0.94 15.79 5.36
CA ALA A 88 2.06 15.66 4.43
C ALA A 88 2.16 16.88 3.46
N GLY A 89 1.12 17.68 3.31
CA GLY A 89 1.03 18.79 2.35
C GLY A 89 0.86 18.30 0.90
N ALA A 90 0.20 17.16 0.70
CA ALA A 90 0.00 16.52 -0.59
C ALA A 90 -1.49 16.19 -0.86
N ASP A 91 -2.41 17.00 -0.31
CA ASP A 91 -3.86 16.80 -0.41
C ASP A 91 -4.56 17.69 -1.44
N GLN A 92 -3.88 18.69 -2.04
CA GLN A 92 -4.50 19.75 -2.85
C GLN A 92 -5.29 19.17 -4.03
N ARG A 93 -4.69 18.24 -4.80
CA ARG A 93 -5.39 17.60 -5.91
C ARG A 93 -6.46 16.63 -5.44
N ALA A 94 -6.21 15.89 -4.37
CA ALA A 94 -7.20 14.98 -3.80
C ALA A 94 -8.46 15.71 -3.32
N VAL A 95 -8.31 16.93 -2.80
CA VAL A 95 -9.45 17.81 -2.42
C VAL A 95 -10.15 18.38 -3.66
N ALA A 96 -9.40 18.78 -4.70
CA ALA A 96 -9.96 19.42 -5.89
C ALA A 96 -10.61 18.45 -6.88
N GLU A 97 -10.04 17.26 -7.05
CA GLU A 97 -10.39 16.29 -8.10
C GLU A 97 -11.03 15.01 -7.54
N GLY A 98 -10.86 14.73 -6.24
CA GLY A 98 -11.44 13.56 -5.59
C GLY A 98 -12.96 13.60 -5.61
N LEU A 99 -13.58 12.43 -5.68
CA LEU A 99 -15.03 12.28 -5.73
C LEU A 99 -15.53 11.84 -4.35
N PRO A 100 -16.13 12.73 -3.54
CA PRO A 100 -16.68 12.35 -2.24
C PRO A 100 -17.93 11.50 -2.42
N HIS A 101 -18.01 10.39 -1.69
CA HIS A 101 -19.17 9.52 -1.65
C HIS A 101 -19.77 9.55 -0.24
N ASP A 102 -21.02 9.97 -0.16
CA ASP A 102 -21.81 10.00 1.07
C ASP A 102 -22.52 8.67 1.34
N GLY A 103 -22.50 7.74 0.37
CA GLY A 103 -23.10 6.42 0.46
C GLY A 103 -22.43 5.39 -0.42
N ILE A 104 -22.93 4.16 -0.31
CA ILE A 104 -22.69 3.03 -1.23
C ILE A 104 -24.01 2.36 -1.53
N GLU A 105 -24.11 1.66 -2.66
CA GLU A 105 -25.27 0.90 -3.05
C GLU A 105 -25.00 -0.60 -2.92
N LEU A 106 -25.89 -1.32 -2.21
CA LEU A 106 -25.90 -2.77 -2.13
C LEU A 106 -26.99 -3.30 -3.06
N LEU A 107 -26.60 -4.06 -4.09
CA LEU A 107 -27.50 -4.69 -5.04
C LEU A 107 -27.64 -6.17 -4.70
N PHE A 108 -28.86 -6.61 -4.39
CA PHE A 108 -29.21 -8.03 -4.21
C PHE A 108 -30.67 -8.25 -4.58
N LYS A 109 -31.01 -9.46 -5.02
CA LYS A 109 -32.36 -9.78 -5.53
C LYS A 109 -32.85 -8.80 -6.59
N GLY A 110 -31.96 -8.26 -7.41
CA GLY A 110 -32.29 -7.31 -8.48
C GLY A 110 -32.71 -5.91 -8.02
N GLN A 111 -32.50 -5.56 -6.76
CA GLN A 111 -32.82 -4.25 -6.19
C GLN A 111 -31.62 -3.60 -5.54
N ARG A 112 -31.40 -2.30 -5.78
CA ARG A 112 -30.39 -1.50 -5.14
C ARG A 112 -30.92 -0.87 -3.85
N HIS A 113 -30.08 -0.92 -2.81
CA HIS A 113 -30.33 -0.35 -1.49
C HIS A 113 -29.16 0.55 -1.12
N ARG A 114 -29.42 1.84 -1.01
CA ARG A 114 -28.39 2.81 -0.62
C ARG A 114 -28.16 2.78 0.90
N ILE A 115 -26.90 2.67 1.30
CA ILE A 115 -26.46 2.86 2.69
C ILE A 115 -25.90 4.28 2.80
N ASP A 116 -26.52 5.10 3.63
CA ASP A 116 -26.10 6.48 3.90
C ASP A 116 -24.91 6.49 4.85
N LEU A 117 -23.69 6.45 4.29
CA LEU A 117 -22.46 6.47 5.05
C LEU A 117 -22.34 7.76 5.87
N HIS A 118 -22.63 8.91 5.26
CA HIS A 118 -22.49 10.22 5.89
C HIS A 118 -23.44 10.38 7.07
N GLY A 119 -24.72 10.12 6.87
CA GLY A 119 -25.73 10.25 7.92
C GLY A 119 -25.54 9.27 9.07
N LEU A 120 -25.12 8.02 8.78
CA LEU A 120 -24.97 6.96 9.78
C LEU A 120 -23.63 6.99 10.53
N SER A 121 -22.60 7.67 10.01
CA SER A 121 -21.26 7.69 10.61
C SER A 121 -20.92 9.01 11.32
N GLY A 122 -21.88 9.89 11.52
CA GLY A 122 -21.65 11.20 12.13
C GLY A 122 -20.94 12.19 11.21
N GLY A 123 -21.30 12.19 9.91
CA GLY A 123 -20.82 13.16 8.93
C GLY A 123 -19.56 12.74 8.19
N LYS A 124 -19.07 11.50 8.37
CA LYS A 124 -17.91 11.00 7.65
C LYS A 124 -18.29 10.48 6.27
N ARG A 125 -17.33 10.51 5.35
CA ARG A 125 -17.47 10.03 3.98
C ARG A 125 -16.20 9.37 3.51
N VAL A 126 -16.23 8.73 2.37
CA VAL A 126 -15.03 8.29 1.66
C VAL A 126 -14.83 9.16 0.41
N THR A 127 -13.58 9.29 -0.01
CA THR A 127 -13.23 10.03 -1.24
C THR A 127 -12.63 9.07 -2.24
N VAL A 128 -13.25 8.95 -3.40
CA VAL A 128 -12.64 8.20 -4.51
C VAL A 128 -11.58 9.07 -5.16
N TYR A 129 -10.32 8.66 -4.99
CA TYR A 129 -9.15 9.29 -5.58
C TYR A 129 -8.11 8.21 -5.83
N GLY A 130 -7.71 8.02 -7.08
CA GLY A 130 -6.89 6.87 -7.49
C GLY A 130 -5.57 6.79 -6.73
N GLN A 131 -5.16 5.59 -6.32
CA GLN A 131 -3.87 5.39 -5.65
C GLN A 131 -2.70 5.90 -6.50
N THR A 132 -2.79 5.82 -7.84
CA THR A 132 -1.79 6.39 -8.76
C THR A 132 -1.64 7.90 -8.56
N GLU A 133 -2.75 8.61 -8.37
CA GLU A 133 -2.74 10.06 -8.14
C GLU A 133 -2.17 10.40 -6.76
N VAL A 134 -2.55 9.65 -5.71
CA VAL A 134 -1.93 9.76 -4.38
C VAL A 134 -0.40 9.57 -4.47
N THR A 135 0.04 8.55 -5.22
CA THR A 135 1.47 8.27 -5.40
C THR A 135 2.17 9.42 -6.12
N ARG A 136 1.55 9.98 -7.17
CA ARG A 136 2.07 11.11 -7.93
C ARG A 136 2.22 12.34 -7.04
N ASP A 137 1.17 12.71 -6.31
CA ASP A 137 1.18 13.88 -5.42
C ASP A 137 2.28 13.80 -4.37
N LEU A 138 2.47 12.62 -3.78
CA LEU A 138 3.54 12.38 -2.82
C LEU A 138 4.95 12.39 -3.45
N MET A 139 5.11 11.87 -4.66
CA MET A 139 6.38 11.93 -5.41
C MET A 139 6.72 13.39 -5.75
N GLU A 140 5.75 14.16 -6.24
CA GLU A 140 5.92 15.57 -6.57
C GLU A 140 6.24 16.41 -5.34
N ALA A 141 5.52 16.22 -4.23
CA ALA A 141 5.78 16.91 -2.96
C ALA A 141 7.19 16.60 -2.44
N ARG A 142 7.64 15.35 -2.56
CA ARG A 142 8.98 14.92 -2.15
C ARG A 142 10.06 15.53 -3.04
N ALA A 143 9.87 15.53 -4.35
CA ALA A 143 10.78 16.15 -5.31
C ALA A 143 10.89 17.66 -5.10
N ALA A 144 9.76 18.36 -4.89
CA ALA A 144 9.73 19.79 -4.60
C ALA A 144 10.45 20.16 -3.30
N ALA A 145 10.47 19.25 -2.32
CA ALA A 145 11.22 19.40 -1.07
C ALA A 145 12.72 19.00 -1.19
N GLY A 146 13.18 18.57 -2.35
CA GLY A 146 14.58 18.16 -2.58
C GLY A 146 14.99 16.88 -1.82
N LEU A 147 14.02 16.02 -1.48
CA LEU A 147 14.26 14.82 -0.67
C LEU A 147 14.76 13.65 -1.51
N THR A 148 15.72 12.90 -0.94
CA THR A 148 16.36 11.78 -1.63
C THR A 148 15.44 10.56 -1.69
N THR A 149 15.16 10.10 -2.92
CA THR A 149 14.63 8.77 -3.23
C THR A 149 15.57 8.08 -4.19
N ILE A 150 16.12 6.94 -3.82
CA ILE A 150 17.05 6.17 -4.63
C ILE A 150 16.24 5.07 -5.33
N TYR A 151 15.87 5.35 -6.59
CA TYR A 151 15.20 4.38 -7.46
C TYR A 151 16.22 3.39 -8.03
N GLU A 152 15.73 2.21 -8.42
CA GLU A 152 16.52 1.10 -8.96
C GLU A 152 17.61 0.61 -7.99
N ALA A 153 17.36 0.77 -6.68
CA ALA A 153 18.14 0.19 -5.61
C ALA A 153 17.85 -1.32 -5.53
N LYS A 154 18.74 -2.12 -6.13
CA LYS A 154 18.62 -3.58 -6.22
C LYS A 154 19.29 -4.25 -5.03
N ASP A 155 18.99 -5.54 -4.83
CA ASP A 155 19.64 -6.40 -3.84
C ASP A 155 19.69 -5.77 -2.44
N VAL A 156 18.59 -5.13 -2.03
CA VAL A 156 18.47 -4.50 -0.72
C VAL A 156 18.56 -5.57 0.36
N ALA A 157 19.45 -5.36 1.34
CA ALA A 157 19.58 -6.22 2.52
C ALA A 157 19.66 -5.37 3.80
N LEU A 158 18.96 -5.82 4.85
CA LEU A 158 18.86 -5.14 6.13
C LEU A 158 19.78 -5.79 7.14
N HIS A 159 20.53 -4.98 7.91
CA HIS A 159 21.54 -5.47 8.86
C HIS A 159 21.39 -4.76 10.21
N GLY A 160 21.65 -5.49 11.29
CA GLY A 160 21.79 -4.95 12.65
C GLY A 160 20.53 -4.25 13.22
N PHE A 161 19.35 -4.52 12.68
CA PHE A 161 18.09 -3.90 13.14
C PHE A 161 17.60 -4.45 14.50
N ASP A 162 18.15 -5.55 14.95
CA ASP A 162 18.00 -6.11 16.30
C ASP A 162 18.90 -5.42 17.34
N GLY A 163 19.90 -4.66 16.88
CA GLY A 163 20.86 -3.91 17.69
C GLY A 163 20.67 -2.39 17.64
N ALA A 164 21.74 -1.67 18.04
CA ALA A 164 21.71 -0.22 18.15
C ALA A 164 22.06 0.54 16.86
N SER A 165 22.64 -0.13 15.86
CA SER A 165 23.20 0.50 14.66
C SER A 165 22.74 -0.21 13.39
N PRO A 166 21.49 -0.09 13.01
CA PRO A 166 20.98 -0.68 11.78
C PRO A 166 21.61 -0.04 10.54
N SER A 167 21.73 -0.82 9.50
CA SER A 167 22.16 -0.35 8.18
C SER A 167 21.45 -1.12 7.07
N VAL A 168 21.44 -0.53 5.89
CA VAL A 168 20.87 -1.13 4.68
C VAL A 168 21.94 -1.12 3.61
N THR A 169 22.19 -2.28 2.99
CA THR A 169 23.03 -2.37 1.79
C THR A 169 22.13 -2.49 0.54
N TYR A 170 22.57 -1.91 -0.56
CA TYR A 170 21.87 -1.99 -1.85
C TYR A 170 22.84 -1.84 -3.00
N VAL A 171 22.46 -2.31 -4.19
CA VAL A 171 23.25 -2.16 -5.42
C VAL A 171 22.57 -1.10 -6.31
N LYS A 172 23.37 -0.10 -6.71
CA LYS A 172 22.98 0.93 -7.69
C LYS A 172 24.12 1.11 -8.71
N ASP A 173 23.77 1.09 -10.00
CA ASP A 173 24.73 1.23 -11.10
C ASP A 173 25.92 0.27 -11.02
N GLY A 174 25.66 -0.97 -10.55
CA GLY A 174 26.67 -2.03 -10.39
C GLY A 174 27.58 -1.87 -9.17
N GLN A 175 27.35 -0.87 -8.32
CA GLN A 175 28.12 -0.65 -7.09
C GLN A 175 27.28 -0.94 -5.85
N THR A 176 27.93 -1.53 -4.83
CA THR A 176 27.28 -1.75 -3.54
C THR A 176 27.45 -0.52 -2.66
N HIS A 177 26.35 -0.03 -2.12
CA HIS A 177 26.30 1.11 -1.21
C HIS A 177 25.80 0.66 0.15
N THR A 178 26.17 1.41 1.18
CA THR A 178 25.70 1.20 2.56
C THR A 178 25.05 2.48 3.09
N LEU A 179 23.80 2.38 3.55
CA LEU A 179 23.06 3.44 4.22
C LEU A 179 22.97 3.11 5.71
N GLN A 180 23.61 3.92 6.56
CA GLN A 180 23.45 3.83 8.00
C GLN A 180 22.20 4.58 8.46
N CYS A 181 21.49 4.06 9.46
CA CYS A 181 20.29 4.70 9.96
C CYS A 181 20.06 4.42 11.45
N ASP A 182 19.09 5.11 12.04
CA ASP A 182 18.64 4.82 13.41
C ASP A 182 17.50 3.79 13.39
N PHE A 183 16.64 3.86 12.36
CA PHE A 183 15.51 2.96 12.17
C PHE A 183 15.33 2.59 10.69
N ILE A 184 14.70 1.43 10.45
CA ILE A 184 14.30 0.95 9.13
C ILE A 184 12.78 0.82 9.11
N ALA A 185 12.13 1.40 8.09
CA ALA A 185 10.71 1.25 7.83
C ALA A 185 10.50 0.42 6.56
N GLY A 186 10.05 -0.82 6.71
CA GLY A 186 9.70 -1.74 5.63
C GLY A 186 8.32 -1.41 5.07
N CYS A 187 8.29 -0.69 3.95
CA CYS A 187 7.11 -0.30 3.17
C CYS A 187 7.14 -0.96 1.78
N ASP A 188 7.80 -2.10 1.64
CA ASP A 188 8.20 -2.75 0.39
C ASP A 188 7.21 -3.82 -0.10
N GLY A 189 6.01 -3.85 0.50
CA GLY A 189 4.92 -4.69 0.09
C GLY A 189 5.10 -6.18 0.45
N TYR A 190 4.13 -6.99 0.06
CA TYR A 190 4.06 -8.41 0.44
C TYR A 190 5.30 -9.22 0.01
N HIS A 191 5.84 -8.93 -1.16
CA HIS A 191 7.02 -9.62 -1.70
C HIS A 191 8.35 -8.96 -1.34
N GLY A 192 8.32 -7.91 -0.52
CA GLY A 192 9.50 -7.17 -0.09
C GLY A 192 10.48 -8.00 0.74
N VAL A 193 11.66 -7.42 0.97
CA VAL A 193 12.72 -8.06 1.75
C VAL A 193 12.58 -7.82 3.25
N SER A 194 11.88 -6.74 3.66
CA SER A 194 11.85 -6.31 5.05
C SER A 194 11.30 -7.39 5.99
N ARG A 195 10.12 -7.94 5.73
CA ARG A 195 9.56 -9.04 6.53
C ARG A 195 10.43 -10.29 6.47
N LYS A 196 10.97 -10.61 5.29
CA LYS A 196 11.82 -11.80 5.09
C LYS A 196 13.19 -11.71 5.77
N SER A 197 13.61 -10.52 6.18
CA SER A 197 14.84 -10.33 6.94
C SER A 197 14.69 -10.71 8.42
N VAL A 198 13.45 -10.84 8.90
CA VAL A 198 13.16 -11.25 10.28
C VAL A 198 13.25 -12.77 10.36
N PRO A 199 13.87 -13.33 11.42
CA PRO A 199 13.87 -14.78 11.64
C PRO A 199 12.46 -15.38 11.69
N GLU A 200 12.20 -16.46 10.99
CA GLU A 200 10.91 -17.14 10.93
C GLU A 200 10.33 -17.47 12.32
N SER A 201 11.21 -17.81 13.28
CA SER A 201 10.82 -18.09 14.66
C SER A 201 10.30 -16.87 15.44
N ALA A 202 10.50 -15.66 14.93
CA ALA A 202 10.07 -14.41 15.55
C ALA A 202 8.81 -13.82 14.91
N VAL A 203 8.24 -14.47 13.88
CA VAL A 203 7.05 -14.03 13.16
C VAL A 203 6.00 -15.11 13.19
N THR A 204 4.75 -14.72 13.46
CA THR A 204 3.59 -15.57 13.22
C THR A 204 2.82 -15.01 12.02
N GLU A 205 2.60 -15.81 10.99
CA GLU A 205 1.84 -15.41 9.82
C GLU A 205 0.46 -16.08 9.82
N TYR A 206 -0.57 -15.28 9.60
CA TYR A 206 -1.96 -15.72 9.43
C TYR A 206 -2.36 -15.46 8.01
N GLU A 207 -2.81 -16.49 7.29
CA GLU A 207 -3.22 -16.35 5.89
C GLU A 207 -4.54 -17.06 5.61
N LYS A 208 -5.37 -16.44 4.79
CA LYS A 208 -6.54 -17.04 4.17
C LYS A 208 -6.58 -16.67 2.69
N VAL A 209 -6.55 -17.65 1.81
CA VAL A 209 -6.78 -17.49 0.38
C VAL A 209 -8.24 -17.76 0.09
N TYR A 210 -8.88 -16.89 -0.71
CA TYR A 210 -10.27 -17.06 -1.13
C TYR A 210 -10.34 -17.90 -2.41
N PRO A 211 -11.39 -18.73 -2.60
CA PRO A 211 -11.48 -19.66 -3.73
C PRO A 211 -11.93 -18.99 -5.05
N PHE A 212 -11.72 -17.69 -5.18
CA PHE A 212 -12.09 -16.91 -6.36
C PHE A 212 -11.18 -15.69 -6.53
N GLY A 213 -11.22 -15.11 -7.72
CA GLY A 213 -10.56 -13.85 -8.04
C GLY A 213 -11.55 -12.79 -8.49
N TRP A 214 -11.04 -11.59 -8.70
CA TRP A 214 -11.72 -10.48 -9.36
C TRP A 214 -11.12 -10.27 -10.74
N LEU A 215 -11.89 -10.56 -11.77
CA LEU A 215 -11.59 -10.06 -13.12
C LEU A 215 -11.99 -8.59 -13.16
N GLY A 216 -11.01 -7.72 -13.34
CA GLY A 216 -11.19 -6.28 -13.34
C GLY A 216 -10.88 -5.66 -14.70
N ILE A 217 -11.67 -4.68 -15.11
CA ILE A 217 -11.46 -3.86 -16.30
C ILE A 217 -11.38 -2.38 -15.92
N LEU A 218 -10.39 -1.66 -16.45
CA LEU A 218 -10.33 -0.20 -16.44
C LEU A 218 -10.65 0.30 -17.83
N ALA A 219 -11.58 1.25 -17.96
CA ALA A 219 -11.98 1.80 -19.25
C ALA A 219 -12.29 3.30 -19.16
N ASP A 220 -12.04 4.02 -20.25
CA ASP A 220 -12.43 5.41 -20.40
C ASP A 220 -13.92 5.49 -20.80
N VAL A 221 -14.76 5.23 -19.80
CA VAL A 221 -16.22 5.31 -19.87
C VAL A 221 -16.74 6.01 -18.61
N PRO A 222 -17.83 6.77 -18.70
CA PRO A 222 -18.44 7.37 -17.52
C PRO A 222 -18.92 6.27 -16.55
N PRO A 223 -18.94 6.56 -15.23
CA PRO A 223 -19.45 5.61 -14.24
C PRO A 223 -20.95 5.37 -14.42
N VAL A 224 -21.36 4.13 -14.16
CA VAL A 224 -22.77 3.71 -14.26
C VAL A 224 -23.63 4.24 -13.10
N SER A 225 -23.03 4.64 -12.01
CA SER A 225 -23.68 5.26 -10.85
C SER A 225 -22.77 6.32 -10.23
N HIS A 226 -23.38 7.27 -9.50
CA HIS A 226 -22.65 8.29 -8.75
C HIS A 226 -21.90 7.69 -7.55
N GLU A 227 -22.40 6.62 -6.95
CA GLU A 227 -21.75 5.92 -5.83
C GLU A 227 -21.37 4.49 -6.25
N LEU A 228 -20.53 3.81 -5.44
CA LEU A 228 -20.13 2.44 -5.71
C LEU A 228 -21.33 1.49 -5.60
N ILE A 229 -21.47 0.58 -6.57
CA ILE A 229 -22.46 -0.51 -6.52
C ILE A 229 -21.74 -1.80 -6.18
N TYR A 230 -22.12 -2.42 -5.07
CA TYR A 230 -21.71 -3.76 -4.66
C TYR A 230 -22.85 -4.72 -4.96
N ALA A 231 -22.68 -5.61 -5.92
CA ALA A 231 -23.71 -6.54 -6.34
C ALA A 231 -23.43 -7.96 -5.84
N ASN A 232 -24.41 -8.53 -5.13
CA ASN A 232 -24.49 -9.95 -4.81
C ASN A 232 -25.57 -10.58 -5.69
N THR A 233 -25.20 -11.50 -6.56
CA THR A 233 -26.12 -12.16 -7.50
C THR A 233 -25.89 -13.68 -7.53
N GLU A 234 -26.83 -14.42 -8.13
CA GLU A 234 -26.65 -15.86 -8.38
C GLU A 234 -25.43 -16.17 -9.26
N ARG A 235 -24.96 -15.19 -10.05
CA ARG A 235 -23.78 -15.29 -10.90
C ARG A 235 -22.47 -14.96 -10.16
N GLY A 236 -22.57 -14.51 -8.91
CA GLY A 236 -21.46 -14.05 -8.09
C GLY A 236 -21.41 -12.53 -7.94
N PHE A 237 -20.33 -12.05 -7.36
CA PHE A 237 -20.12 -10.65 -7.04
C PHE A 237 -19.79 -9.79 -8.26
N ALA A 238 -20.26 -8.53 -8.26
CA ALA A 238 -19.73 -7.47 -9.10
C ALA A 238 -19.53 -6.17 -8.32
N LEU A 239 -18.59 -5.34 -8.78
CA LEU A 239 -18.34 -4.00 -8.23
C LEU A 239 -18.24 -2.98 -9.35
N CYS A 240 -19.07 -1.93 -9.26
CA CYS A 240 -18.94 -0.76 -10.10
C CYS A 240 -18.31 0.37 -9.30
N SER A 241 -17.19 0.91 -9.79
CA SER A 241 -16.48 2.00 -9.13
C SER A 241 -15.96 3.03 -10.12
N GLN A 242 -15.90 4.27 -9.67
CA GLN A 242 -15.37 5.40 -10.44
C GLN A 242 -13.85 5.52 -10.29
N ARG A 243 -13.21 6.23 -11.22
CA ARG A 243 -11.87 6.80 -11.11
C ARG A 243 -11.87 8.29 -11.40
N SER A 244 -12.77 8.71 -12.29
CA SER A 244 -13.09 10.10 -12.61
C SER A 244 -14.48 10.16 -13.22
N ALA A 245 -14.94 11.34 -13.64
CA ALA A 245 -16.19 11.50 -14.37
C ALA A 245 -16.21 10.77 -15.73
N THR A 246 -15.06 10.44 -16.29
CA THR A 246 -14.90 9.80 -17.62
C THR A 246 -14.16 8.48 -17.60
N ARG A 247 -13.78 7.99 -16.42
CA ARG A 247 -13.03 6.73 -16.26
C ARG A 247 -13.60 5.90 -15.14
N SER A 248 -13.82 4.62 -15.41
CA SER A 248 -14.43 3.66 -14.47
C SER A 248 -13.60 2.39 -14.35
N ARG A 249 -13.70 1.76 -13.20
CA ARG A 249 -13.14 0.45 -12.91
C ARG A 249 -14.25 -0.49 -12.46
N TYR A 250 -14.42 -1.58 -13.17
CA TYR A 250 -15.42 -2.59 -12.90
C TYR A 250 -14.79 -3.93 -12.58
N TYR A 251 -15.44 -4.71 -11.75
CA TYR A 251 -14.97 -6.04 -11.37
C TYR A 251 -16.12 -7.04 -11.39
N VAL A 252 -15.81 -8.26 -11.79
CA VAL A 252 -16.69 -9.43 -11.64
C VAL A 252 -15.93 -10.56 -10.96
N GLN A 253 -16.58 -11.27 -10.05
CA GLN A 253 -16.05 -12.50 -9.47
C GLN A 253 -15.86 -13.55 -10.55
N CYS A 254 -14.70 -14.20 -10.56
CA CYS A 254 -14.33 -15.28 -11.48
C CYS A 254 -13.60 -16.41 -10.76
N SER A 255 -13.44 -17.57 -11.43
CA SER A 255 -12.59 -18.65 -10.94
C SER A 255 -11.11 -18.25 -10.95
N LEU A 256 -10.31 -18.84 -10.07
CA LEU A 256 -8.84 -18.69 -10.12
C LEU A 256 -8.20 -19.43 -11.30
N ASP A 257 -8.91 -20.36 -11.93
CA ASP A 257 -8.43 -21.09 -13.11
C ASP A 257 -8.60 -20.28 -14.41
N GLU A 258 -9.38 -19.19 -14.37
CA GLU A 258 -9.61 -18.32 -15.50
C GLU A 258 -8.42 -17.38 -15.74
N LYS A 259 -8.21 -16.98 -17.00
CA LYS A 259 -7.17 -16.03 -17.38
C LYS A 259 -7.80 -14.78 -17.99
N ALA A 260 -7.22 -13.63 -17.72
CA ALA A 260 -7.73 -12.35 -18.21
C ALA A 260 -7.70 -12.28 -19.76
N GLU A 261 -6.76 -12.97 -20.40
CA GLU A 261 -6.60 -13.04 -21.84
C GLU A 261 -7.74 -13.81 -22.54
N ASP A 262 -8.39 -14.73 -21.83
CA ASP A 262 -9.51 -15.52 -22.37
C ASP A 262 -10.82 -14.74 -22.38
N TRP A 263 -10.86 -13.58 -21.74
CA TRP A 263 -12.01 -12.70 -21.71
C TRP A 263 -11.88 -11.58 -22.74
N SER A 264 -12.77 -11.53 -23.74
CA SER A 264 -12.94 -10.33 -24.55
C SER A 264 -13.57 -9.20 -23.74
N ASP A 265 -13.40 -7.95 -24.17
CA ASP A 265 -14.10 -6.83 -23.53
C ASP A 265 -15.60 -6.97 -23.63
N GLU A 266 -16.11 -7.45 -24.76
CA GLU A 266 -17.54 -7.72 -24.96
C GLU A 266 -18.06 -8.78 -23.97
N ALA A 267 -17.32 -9.87 -23.76
CA ALA A 267 -17.70 -10.92 -22.80
C ALA A 267 -17.77 -10.35 -21.37
N PHE A 268 -16.80 -9.52 -20.99
CA PHE A 268 -16.80 -8.86 -19.69
C PHE A 268 -18.01 -7.94 -19.50
N TRP A 269 -18.28 -7.07 -20.48
CA TRP A 269 -19.41 -6.13 -20.41
C TRP A 269 -20.76 -6.84 -20.37
N ASN A 270 -20.92 -7.92 -21.12
CA ASN A 270 -22.12 -8.74 -21.10
C ASN A 270 -22.31 -9.42 -19.74
N GLU A 271 -21.25 -9.98 -19.16
CA GLU A 271 -21.29 -10.59 -17.84
C GLU A 271 -21.60 -9.56 -16.74
N LEU A 272 -21.03 -8.37 -16.83
CA LEU A 272 -21.33 -7.29 -15.88
C LEU A 272 -22.79 -6.88 -15.93
N ARG A 273 -23.36 -6.70 -17.14
CA ARG A 273 -24.80 -6.38 -17.31
C ARG A 273 -25.71 -7.39 -16.64
N LEU A 274 -25.37 -8.68 -16.72
CA LEU A 274 -26.16 -9.76 -16.10
C LEU A 274 -26.08 -9.75 -14.56
N ARG A 275 -25.16 -8.99 -13.97
CA ARG A 275 -24.99 -8.83 -12.52
C ARG A 275 -25.53 -7.50 -11.99
N LEU A 276 -26.10 -6.66 -12.85
CA LEU A 276 -26.66 -5.37 -12.48
C LEU A 276 -28.19 -5.43 -12.47
N ASP A 277 -28.79 -4.46 -11.80
CA ASP A 277 -30.25 -4.22 -11.92
C ASP A 277 -30.56 -3.65 -13.31
N PRO A 278 -31.83 -3.70 -13.76
CA PRO A 278 -32.22 -3.30 -15.11
C PRO A 278 -31.82 -1.86 -15.46
N GLU A 279 -31.95 -0.92 -14.52
CA GLU A 279 -31.62 0.49 -14.74
C GLU A 279 -30.12 0.68 -14.95
N ALA A 280 -29.27 0.09 -14.07
CA ALA A 280 -27.83 0.17 -14.20
C ALA A 280 -27.35 -0.60 -15.46
N ALA A 281 -27.96 -1.72 -15.79
CA ALA A 281 -27.60 -2.49 -16.99
C ALA A 281 -27.90 -1.73 -18.29
N GLU A 282 -29.00 -0.98 -18.34
CA GLU A 282 -29.39 -0.13 -19.48
C GLU A 282 -28.46 1.07 -19.62
N ASN A 283 -28.12 1.71 -18.49
CA ASN A 283 -27.25 2.91 -18.45
C ASN A 283 -25.76 2.60 -18.57
N LEU A 284 -25.35 1.33 -18.58
CA LEU A 284 -23.94 0.94 -18.65
C LEU A 284 -23.35 1.29 -20.02
N ILE A 285 -22.52 2.31 -20.06
CA ILE A 285 -21.71 2.66 -21.24
C ILE A 285 -20.46 1.80 -21.24
N THR A 286 -20.15 1.20 -22.39
CA THR A 286 -19.04 0.28 -22.58
C THR A 286 -18.00 0.87 -23.52
N GLY A 287 -16.75 0.42 -23.41
CA GLY A 287 -15.65 0.85 -24.24
C GLY A 287 -14.48 -0.14 -24.20
N PRO A 288 -13.41 0.11 -24.94
CA PRO A 288 -12.21 -0.73 -24.90
C PRO A 288 -11.54 -0.65 -23.55
N SER A 289 -10.99 -1.77 -23.09
CA SER A 289 -10.21 -1.82 -21.85
C SER A 289 -8.86 -1.15 -22.01
N LEU A 290 -8.50 -0.30 -21.06
CA LEU A 290 -7.13 0.21 -20.86
C LEU A 290 -6.26 -0.81 -20.14
N GLU A 291 -6.88 -1.57 -19.22
CA GLU A 291 -6.25 -2.63 -18.44
C GLU A 291 -7.31 -3.67 -18.10
N LYS A 292 -6.90 -4.94 -18.19
CA LYS A 292 -7.71 -6.08 -17.76
C LYS A 292 -6.80 -7.06 -17.01
N SER A 293 -7.22 -7.48 -15.82
CA SER A 293 -6.44 -8.37 -14.96
C SER A 293 -7.32 -9.16 -14.01
N ILE A 294 -6.83 -10.34 -13.58
CA ILE A 294 -7.44 -11.11 -12.49
C ILE A 294 -6.58 -10.95 -11.24
N ALA A 295 -7.20 -10.52 -10.17
CA ALA A 295 -6.59 -10.41 -8.85
C ALA A 295 -7.13 -11.48 -7.92
N PRO A 296 -6.31 -12.43 -7.44
CA PRO A 296 -6.70 -13.34 -6.38
C PRO A 296 -6.90 -12.59 -5.07
N LEU A 297 -7.87 -13.00 -4.26
CA LEU A 297 -8.16 -12.40 -2.97
C LEU A 297 -7.49 -13.19 -1.85
N ARG A 298 -6.92 -12.45 -0.88
CA ARG A 298 -6.37 -13.04 0.34
C ARG A 298 -6.50 -12.09 1.52
N SER A 299 -6.54 -12.66 2.71
CA SER A 299 -6.21 -12.03 3.98
C SER A 299 -4.84 -12.50 4.42
N PHE A 300 -4.01 -11.61 4.92
CA PHE A 300 -2.69 -11.93 5.46
C PHE A 300 -2.33 -10.97 6.58
N VAL A 301 -1.80 -11.48 7.68
CA VAL A 301 -1.25 -10.67 8.79
C VAL A 301 0.02 -11.32 9.31
N ALA A 302 1.08 -10.54 9.45
CA ALA A 302 2.33 -10.92 10.11
C ALA A 302 2.43 -10.23 11.47
N GLU A 303 2.68 -10.99 12.52
CA GLU A 303 2.82 -10.51 13.90
C GLU A 303 4.14 -10.95 14.51
N PRO A 304 4.83 -10.04 15.21
CA PRO A 304 4.57 -8.61 15.40
C PRO A 304 4.98 -7.76 14.19
N MET A 305 4.57 -6.49 14.15
CA MET A 305 4.93 -5.55 13.07
C MET A 305 6.20 -4.75 13.37
N ARG A 306 6.89 -5.05 14.48
CA ARG A 306 8.17 -4.44 14.87
C ARG A 306 9.17 -5.49 15.33
N PHE A 307 10.44 -5.32 14.90
CA PHE A 307 11.57 -6.16 15.30
C PHE A 307 12.78 -5.28 15.60
N GLY A 308 13.04 -5.03 16.87
CA GLY A 308 14.09 -4.10 17.26
C GLY A 308 13.87 -2.70 16.67
N ARG A 309 14.70 -2.32 15.70
CA ARG A 309 14.64 -1.04 14.98
C ARG A 309 14.05 -1.15 13.56
N LEU A 310 13.50 -2.29 13.21
CA LEU A 310 12.75 -2.52 11.97
C LEU A 310 11.24 -2.46 12.25
N PHE A 311 10.52 -1.67 11.47
CA PHE A 311 9.06 -1.56 11.48
C PHE A 311 8.50 -2.02 10.12
N LEU A 312 7.42 -2.77 10.12
CA LEU A 312 6.68 -3.16 8.92
C LEU A 312 5.41 -2.33 8.82
N ALA A 313 5.08 -1.83 7.62
CA ALA A 313 3.89 -1.05 7.36
C ALA A 313 3.24 -1.44 6.03
N GLY A 314 1.91 -1.41 5.97
CA GLY A 314 1.11 -1.76 4.80
C GLY A 314 1.30 -3.21 4.37
N ASP A 315 1.31 -3.46 3.06
CA ASP A 315 1.38 -4.83 2.50
C ASP A 315 2.63 -5.61 2.91
N ALA A 316 3.62 -4.98 3.52
CA ALA A 316 4.75 -5.68 4.13
C ALA A 316 4.34 -6.48 5.38
N ALA A 317 3.30 -6.02 6.08
CA ALA A 317 2.79 -6.63 7.32
C ALA A 317 1.43 -7.29 7.15
N HIS A 318 0.55 -6.76 6.31
CA HIS A 318 -0.83 -7.26 6.19
C HIS A 318 -1.44 -6.99 4.80
N ILE A 319 -2.35 -7.87 4.39
CA ILE A 319 -3.19 -7.71 3.19
C ILE A 319 -4.62 -8.00 3.60
N VAL A 320 -5.53 -7.13 3.26
CA VAL A 320 -6.98 -7.32 3.41
C VAL A 320 -7.62 -7.57 2.06
N PRO A 321 -8.69 -8.37 1.96
CA PRO A 321 -9.43 -8.49 0.71
C PRO A 321 -9.99 -7.12 0.29
N PRO A 322 -10.02 -6.80 -1.02
CA PRO A 322 -10.29 -5.46 -1.51
C PRO A 322 -11.74 -5.01 -1.33
N THR A 323 -12.67 -5.92 -1.01
CA THR A 323 -14.11 -5.66 -0.91
C THR A 323 -14.44 -4.50 0.04
N GLY A 324 -13.73 -4.39 1.17
CA GLY A 324 -13.95 -3.30 2.14
C GLY A 324 -13.18 -2.01 1.83
N ALA A 325 -12.41 -1.94 0.74
CA ALA A 325 -11.55 -0.82 0.39
C ALA A 325 -10.57 -0.39 1.51
N LYS A 326 -10.06 -1.34 2.32
CA LYS A 326 -9.26 -1.06 3.53
C LYS A 326 -7.76 -0.99 3.30
N GLY A 327 -7.20 -1.65 2.28
CA GLY A 327 -5.75 -1.86 2.16
C GLY A 327 -4.92 -0.58 2.23
N LEU A 328 -5.21 0.41 1.37
CA LEU A 328 -4.48 1.68 1.36
C LEU A 328 -4.69 2.47 2.65
N ASN A 329 -5.90 2.49 3.19
CA ASN A 329 -6.25 3.22 4.40
C ASN A 329 -5.59 2.62 5.64
N LEU A 330 -5.50 1.30 5.69
CA LEU A 330 -4.82 0.59 6.77
C LEU A 330 -3.31 0.86 6.71
N ALA A 331 -2.71 0.81 5.53
CA ALA A 331 -1.32 1.17 5.32
C ALA A 331 -1.04 2.64 5.71
N ALA A 332 -1.94 3.57 5.38
CA ALA A 332 -1.84 4.96 5.82
C ALA A 332 -1.93 5.08 7.35
N SER A 333 -2.78 4.29 8.01
CA SER A 333 -2.86 4.31 9.48
C SER A 333 -1.59 3.78 10.15
N ASP A 334 -0.95 2.72 9.62
CA ASP A 334 0.35 2.26 10.12
C ASP A 334 1.40 3.37 10.03
N VAL A 335 1.43 4.07 8.89
CA VAL A 335 2.30 5.23 8.69
C VAL A 335 2.02 6.33 9.71
N GLY A 336 0.75 6.61 10.02
CA GLY A 336 0.35 7.57 11.05
C GLY A 336 0.86 7.20 12.44
N TYR A 337 0.70 5.93 12.84
CA TYR A 337 1.23 5.42 14.10
C TYR A 337 2.77 5.48 14.16
N LEU A 338 3.46 5.08 13.09
CA LEU A 338 4.91 5.12 13.03
C LEU A 338 5.44 6.56 13.05
N TRP A 339 4.82 7.45 12.28
CA TRP A 339 5.15 8.88 12.29
C TRP A 339 4.99 9.51 13.68
N SER A 340 3.86 9.26 14.35
CA SER A 340 3.63 9.74 15.72
C SER A 340 4.69 9.21 16.69
N ALA A 341 4.98 7.90 16.63
CA ALA A 341 5.98 7.25 17.46
C ALA A 341 7.40 7.80 17.25
N LEU A 342 7.80 8.05 16.00
CA LEU A 342 9.10 8.62 15.69
C LEU A 342 9.21 10.11 16.08
N ARG A 343 8.12 10.87 15.99
CA ARG A 343 8.08 12.25 16.50
C ARG A 343 8.29 12.28 18.02
N GLU A 344 7.62 11.41 18.75
CA GLU A 344 7.80 11.25 20.21
C GLU A 344 9.25 10.86 20.53
N TYR A 345 9.82 9.90 19.80
CA TYR A 345 11.18 9.45 19.98
C TYR A 345 12.22 10.58 19.81
N TYR A 346 12.16 11.31 18.70
CA TYR A 346 13.14 12.34 18.38
C TYR A 346 12.88 13.67 19.11
N GLY A 347 11.61 14.01 19.31
CA GLY A 347 11.21 15.28 19.95
C GLY A 347 11.22 15.23 21.47
N GLU A 348 10.70 14.13 22.04
CA GLU A 348 10.49 14.00 23.49
C GLU A 348 11.47 13.00 24.15
N ARG A 349 12.30 12.31 23.35
CA ARG A 349 13.21 11.25 23.80
C ARG A 349 12.49 10.09 24.50
N SER A 350 11.25 9.82 24.13
CA SER A 350 10.42 8.72 24.65
C SER A 350 10.43 7.54 23.68
N ASN A 351 10.55 6.34 24.21
CA ASN A 351 10.42 5.09 23.45
C ASN A 351 8.98 4.56 23.43
N ALA A 352 8.05 5.14 24.19
CA ALA A 352 6.73 4.56 24.42
C ALA A 352 5.95 4.34 23.11
N GLY A 353 5.96 5.32 22.20
CA GLY A 353 5.31 5.20 20.91
C GLY A 353 5.87 4.06 20.06
N ILE A 354 7.20 3.97 19.94
CA ILE A 354 7.85 2.91 19.15
C ILE A 354 7.71 1.53 19.81
N ASP A 355 7.67 1.45 21.13
CA ASP A 355 7.51 0.19 21.86
C ASP A 355 6.08 -0.38 21.72
N HIS A 356 5.06 0.48 21.62
CA HIS A 356 3.67 0.09 21.42
C HIS A 356 3.21 0.08 19.94
N TYR A 357 4.10 0.37 18.97
CA TYR A 357 3.74 0.44 17.54
C TYR A 357 2.99 -0.80 17.07
N SER A 358 3.59 -1.97 17.27
CA SER A 358 3.02 -3.24 16.80
C SER A 358 1.63 -3.50 17.40
N GLU A 359 1.47 -3.28 18.70
CA GLU A 359 0.18 -3.48 19.39
C GLU A 359 -0.91 -2.55 18.84
N LYS A 360 -0.61 -1.26 18.68
CA LYS A 360 -1.55 -0.27 18.16
C LYS A 360 -1.97 -0.59 16.73
N CYS A 361 -0.99 -0.89 15.84
CA CYS A 361 -1.29 -1.27 14.46
C CYS A 361 -2.12 -2.55 14.40
N LEU A 362 -1.71 -3.63 15.05
CA LEU A 362 -2.40 -4.92 15.01
C LEU A 362 -3.84 -4.85 15.53
N ARG A 363 -4.10 -4.04 16.57
CA ARG A 363 -5.47 -3.80 17.05
C ARG A 363 -6.37 -3.25 15.94
N ARG A 364 -5.85 -2.36 15.09
CA ARG A 364 -6.58 -1.79 13.95
C ARG A 364 -6.62 -2.77 12.77
N VAL A 365 -5.52 -3.44 12.48
CA VAL A 365 -5.40 -4.45 11.43
C VAL A 365 -6.48 -5.52 11.59
N TRP A 366 -6.61 -6.12 12.77
CA TRP A 366 -7.61 -7.16 13.01
C TRP A 366 -9.07 -6.66 12.93
N LYS A 367 -9.33 -5.41 13.28
CA LYS A 367 -10.66 -4.80 13.08
C LYS A 367 -10.97 -4.65 11.58
N ALA A 368 -9.98 -4.22 10.77
CA ALA A 368 -10.14 -4.08 9.33
C ALA A 368 -10.22 -5.43 8.62
N GLU A 369 -9.42 -6.43 9.05
CA GLU A 369 -9.51 -7.81 8.57
C GLU A 369 -10.88 -8.42 8.83
N ARG A 370 -11.39 -8.29 10.08
CA ARG A 370 -12.73 -8.75 10.44
C ARG A 370 -13.79 -8.16 9.51
N PHE A 371 -13.75 -6.84 9.30
CA PHE A 371 -14.71 -6.17 8.44
C PHE A 371 -14.58 -6.61 6.99
N SER A 372 -13.36 -6.62 6.43
CA SER A 372 -13.11 -7.00 5.05
C SER A 372 -13.47 -8.47 4.78
N TRP A 373 -13.14 -9.37 5.73
CA TRP A 373 -13.54 -10.77 5.66
C TRP A 373 -15.07 -10.94 5.69
N TRP A 374 -15.74 -10.28 6.64
CA TRP A 374 -17.20 -10.33 6.74
C TRP A 374 -17.88 -9.81 5.47
N PHE A 375 -17.46 -8.66 4.97
CA PHE A 375 -18.06 -8.05 3.79
C PHE A 375 -17.76 -8.85 2.51
N THR A 376 -16.57 -9.46 2.42
CA THR A 376 -16.24 -10.41 1.35
C THR A 376 -17.14 -11.64 1.43
N SER A 377 -17.32 -12.21 2.62
CA SER A 377 -18.19 -13.39 2.83
C SER A 377 -19.65 -13.09 2.55
N LEU A 378 -20.10 -11.87 2.81
CA LEU A 378 -21.47 -11.43 2.53
C LEU A 378 -21.73 -11.23 1.04
N MET A 379 -20.77 -10.64 0.32
CA MET A 379 -21.01 -10.19 -1.06
C MET A 379 -20.65 -11.21 -2.14
N HIS A 380 -19.79 -12.19 -1.85
CA HIS A 380 -19.30 -13.15 -2.84
C HIS A 380 -20.01 -14.50 -2.76
N LYS A 381 -20.08 -15.17 -3.91
CA LYS A 381 -20.54 -16.56 -3.97
C LYS A 381 -19.42 -17.52 -3.66
N PHE A 382 -19.64 -18.35 -2.65
CA PHE A 382 -18.69 -19.41 -2.25
C PHE A 382 -19.19 -20.76 -2.76
N PRO A 383 -18.38 -21.50 -3.53
CA PRO A 383 -18.80 -22.79 -4.09
C PRO A 383 -19.27 -23.81 -3.06
N GLU A 384 -18.62 -23.82 -1.88
CA GLU A 384 -18.88 -24.75 -0.79
C GLU A 384 -20.18 -24.50 -0.01
N THR A 385 -20.73 -23.27 -0.08
CA THR A 385 -21.92 -22.92 0.73
C THR A 385 -23.25 -23.27 0.06
N GLY A 386 -23.24 -23.43 -1.25
CA GLY A 386 -24.41 -23.81 -2.04
C GLY A 386 -25.64 -22.89 -1.87
N ALA A 387 -26.81 -23.41 -2.13
CA ALA A 387 -28.06 -22.66 -2.02
C ALA A 387 -28.40 -22.21 -0.59
N PHE A 388 -27.97 -22.96 0.43
CA PHE A 388 -28.16 -22.57 1.82
C PHE A 388 -27.36 -21.31 2.15
N GLY A 389 -26.11 -21.26 1.76
CA GLY A 389 -25.24 -20.08 1.98
C GLY A 389 -25.80 -18.84 1.30
N GLN A 390 -26.35 -18.98 0.08
CA GLN A 390 -26.99 -17.85 -0.60
C GLN A 390 -28.22 -17.35 0.18
N LYS A 391 -29.06 -18.23 0.73
CA LYS A 391 -30.20 -17.82 1.56
C LYS A 391 -29.78 -17.09 2.83
N ILE A 392 -28.68 -17.51 3.46
CA ILE A 392 -28.12 -16.81 4.63
C ILE A 392 -27.61 -15.41 4.22
N GLN A 393 -26.89 -15.29 3.09
CA GLN A 393 -26.44 -13.99 2.58
C GLN A 393 -27.61 -13.05 2.28
N GLU A 394 -28.65 -13.55 1.61
CA GLU A 394 -29.86 -12.78 1.31
C GLU A 394 -30.57 -12.29 2.58
N ALA A 395 -30.64 -13.14 3.62
CA ALA A 395 -31.24 -12.78 4.91
C ALA A 395 -30.41 -11.73 5.66
N GLU A 396 -29.09 -11.87 5.64
CA GLU A 396 -28.17 -10.90 6.25
C GLU A 396 -28.22 -9.55 5.52
N LEU A 397 -28.26 -9.54 4.19
CA LEU A 397 -28.41 -8.33 3.39
C LEU A 397 -29.73 -7.63 3.66
N ASP A 398 -30.85 -8.38 3.74
CA ASP A 398 -32.17 -7.83 4.07
C ASP A 398 -32.18 -7.23 5.49
N TYR A 399 -31.59 -7.92 6.47
CA TYR A 399 -31.41 -7.39 7.81
C TYR A 399 -30.56 -6.11 7.82
N LEU A 400 -29.45 -6.12 7.10
CA LEU A 400 -28.50 -5.00 7.03
C LEU A 400 -29.18 -3.71 6.53
N VAL A 401 -30.01 -3.80 5.48
CA VAL A 401 -30.67 -2.61 4.89
C VAL A 401 -31.91 -2.17 5.67
N ARG A 402 -32.49 -3.04 6.51
CA ARG A 402 -33.69 -2.71 7.31
C ARG A 402 -33.38 -2.30 8.74
N SER A 403 -32.24 -2.71 9.29
CA SER A 403 -31.83 -2.41 10.65
C SER A 403 -30.89 -1.20 10.68
N GLN A 404 -31.33 -0.11 11.29
CA GLN A 404 -30.48 1.07 11.49
C GLN A 404 -29.16 0.72 12.19
N ALA A 405 -29.20 -0.14 13.21
CA ALA A 405 -28.00 -0.55 13.93
C ALA A 405 -27.02 -1.30 13.03
N ALA A 406 -27.51 -2.21 12.18
CA ALA A 406 -26.67 -2.96 11.25
C ALA A 406 -26.10 -2.05 10.15
N SER A 407 -26.92 -1.17 9.55
CA SER A 407 -26.47 -0.17 8.58
C SER A 407 -25.43 0.78 9.20
N THR A 408 -25.63 1.23 10.45
CA THR A 408 -24.67 2.07 11.17
C THR A 408 -23.33 1.34 11.36
N SER A 409 -23.36 0.08 11.77
CA SER A 409 -22.16 -0.73 11.92
C SER A 409 -21.40 -0.88 10.59
N LEU A 410 -22.11 -1.12 9.48
CA LEU A 410 -21.49 -1.12 8.16
C LEU A 410 -20.86 0.25 7.85
N ALA A 411 -21.62 1.33 8.00
CA ALA A 411 -21.18 2.68 7.67
C ALA A 411 -19.91 3.08 8.46
N GLU A 412 -19.90 2.88 9.78
CA GLU A 412 -18.74 3.19 10.63
C GLU A 412 -17.48 2.43 10.21
N ASN A 413 -17.62 1.14 9.92
CA ASN A 413 -16.50 0.32 9.46
C ASN A 413 -16.06 0.73 8.04
N TYR A 414 -16.99 1.12 7.18
CA TYR A 414 -16.71 1.48 5.79
C TYR A 414 -15.96 2.82 5.68
N VAL A 415 -16.39 3.84 6.42
CA VAL A 415 -15.71 5.15 6.44
C VAL A 415 -14.43 5.16 7.25
N GLY A 416 -14.16 4.11 7.98
CA GLY A 416 -12.97 3.94 8.82
C GLY A 416 -13.20 4.25 10.29
N LEU A 417 -12.79 3.30 11.14
CA LEU A 417 -12.81 3.47 12.58
C LEU A 417 -11.79 4.54 13.00
N PRO A 418 -12.01 5.26 14.12
CA PRO A 418 -11.05 6.25 14.62
C PRO A 418 -9.66 5.64 14.86
N ALA A 419 -8.63 6.45 14.73
CA ALA A 419 -7.26 6.12 15.14
C ALA A 419 -6.91 6.90 16.40
N ASP A 420 -6.07 6.29 17.24
CA ASP A 420 -5.65 6.75 18.56
C ASP A 420 -4.11 6.92 18.61
N TRP A 421 -3.54 7.79 17.76
CA TRP A 421 -2.12 8.12 17.77
C TRP A 421 -1.71 9.31 18.60
#